data_24e0aa3e00aabb7bb5bf8818342d9c10
#
_entry.id   24e0aa3e00aabb7bb5bf8818342d9c10
#
_cell.length_a   1.000
_cell.length_b   1.000
_cell.length_c   1.000
_cell.angle_alpha   90.00
_cell.angle_beta   90.00
_cell.angle_gamma   90.00
#
_symmetry.space_group_name_H-M   'P 1'
#
loop_
_entity.id
_entity.type
_entity.pdbx_description
1 polymer ?
#
loop_
_entity_poly.entity_id
_entity_poly.type
_entity_poly.pdbx_seq_one_letter_code
_entity_poly.pdbx_strand_id
1 'polypeptide(L)'
;MAIIKKILNLEINDDYIRLVFLRKSHKKVFIDKSIIKEINFDIKNDSNSIEKIKYIEDVVRFVKEEIGKSKILYKNLYFNIQIQDIVIRNVEVLNTKKKRDILSMIEFEITQYIPININNYSIKYKVINSKNDKLNIQVILFPKSIIQLIKNISENLNMNPKTININFDIL
;
A
#
# COMPACT_ATOMS: atom_id res chain seq x y z
N MET A 1 18.28 -3.48 29.15
CA MET A 1 16.89 -3.01 28.96
C MET A 1 16.40 -3.44 27.58
N ALA A 2 15.25 -4.08 27.49
CA ALA A 2 14.67 -4.46 26.20
C ALA A 2 14.16 -3.20 25.49
N ILE A 3 14.61 -2.96 24.25
CA ILE A 3 14.12 -1.85 23.42
C ILE A 3 12.70 -2.23 22.97
N ILE A 4 11.71 -1.54 23.49
CA ILE A 4 10.32 -1.65 23.05
C ILE A 4 10.11 -0.66 21.91
N LYS A 5 9.87 -1.19 20.70
CA LYS A 5 9.53 -0.37 19.53
C LYS A 5 8.01 -0.27 19.42
N LYS A 6 7.49 0.96 19.42
CA LYS A 6 6.08 1.26 19.17
C LYS A 6 5.87 1.50 17.68
N ILE A 7 4.84 0.89 17.13
CA ILE A 7 4.53 0.91 15.70
C ILE A 7 3.08 1.31 15.56
N LEU A 8 2.83 2.24 14.65
CA LEU A 8 1.49 2.63 14.22
C LEU A 8 1.27 2.09 12.81
N ASN A 9 0.21 1.33 12.63
CA ASN A 9 -0.19 0.80 11.33
C ASN A 9 -1.56 1.34 10.95
N LEU A 10 -1.69 1.86 9.75
CA LEU A 10 -2.93 2.30 9.14
C LEU A 10 -3.27 1.36 7.98
N GLU A 11 -4.34 0.61 8.14
CA GLU A 11 -4.93 -0.19 7.08
C GLU A 11 -5.97 0.66 6.35
N ILE A 12 -5.90 0.63 5.03
CA ILE A 12 -6.85 1.30 4.13
C ILE A 12 -7.49 0.20 3.27
N ASN A 13 -8.80 0.09 3.37
CA ASN A 13 -9.65 -0.78 2.60
C ASN A 13 -10.67 0.07 1.83
N ASP A 14 -11.39 -0.50 0.87
CA ASP A 14 -12.42 0.20 0.10
C ASP A 14 -13.56 0.75 0.99
N ASP A 15 -13.89 0.05 2.10
CA ASP A 15 -15.06 0.35 2.94
C ASP A 15 -14.69 0.97 4.29
N TYR A 16 -13.46 0.78 4.76
CA TYR A 16 -13.04 1.22 6.09
C TYR A 16 -11.55 1.55 6.17
N ILE A 17 -11.21 2.25 7.23
CA ILE A 17 -9.83 2.34 7.71
C ILE A 17 -9.71 1.66 9.07
N ARG A 18 -8.57 1.03 9.32
CA ARG A 18 -8.23 0.45 10.61
C ARG A 18 -6.92 1.00 11.12
N LEU A 19 -6.92 1.54 12.32
CA LEU A 19 -5.72 2.00 13.00
C LEU A 19 -5.30 0.97 14.05
N VAL A 20 -4.08 0.46 13.94
CA VAL A 20 -3.54 -0.57 14.83
C VAL A 20 -2.30 -0.04 15.55
N PHE A 21 -2.35 -0.07 16.86
CA PHE A 21 -1.25 0.26 17.76
C PHE A 21 -0.53 -1.02 18.15
N LEU A 22 0.75 -1.11 17.84
CA LEU A 22 1.56 -2.31 18.03
C LEU A 22 2.78 -2.01 18.89
N ARG A 23 3.15 -2.99 19.71
CA ARG A 23 4.40 -3.04 20.45
C ARG A 23 5.26 -4.20 19.97
N LYS A 24 6.50 -3.93 19.61
CA LYS A 24 7.49 -4.98 19.30
C LYS A 24 8.54 -5.02 20.41
N SER A 25 8.68 -6.18 21.04
CA SER A 25 9.73 -6.46 22.02
C SER A 25 10.44 -7.74 21.62
N HIS A 26 11.73 -7.65 21.31
CA HIS A 26 12.52 -8.74 20.76
C HIS A 26 11.87 -9.32 19.50
N LYS A 27 11.50 -10.60 19.53
CA LYS A 27 10.85 -11.32 18.40
C LYS A 27 9.32 -11.33 18.48
N LYS A 28 8.72 -10.77 19.55
CA LYS A 28 7.26 -10.77 19.76
C LYS A 28 6.65 -9.45 19.38
N VAL A 29 5.49 -9.51 18.75
CA VAL A 29 4.64 -8.35 18.41
C VAL A 29 3.34 -8.50 19.17
N PHE A 30 2.92 -7.41 19.81
CA PHE A 30 1.68 -7.33 20.59
C PHE A 30 0.80 -6.26 19.97
N ILE A 31 -0.50 -6.53 19.88
CA ILE A 31 -1.51 -5.55 19.52
C ILE A 31 -1.99 -4.90 20.81
N ASP A 32 -1.74 -3.61 20.95
CA ASP A 32 -2.19 -2.85 22.13
C ASP A 32 -3.63 -2.34 21.92
N LYS A 33 -3.96 -1.92 20.71
CA LYS A 33 -5.30 -1.41 20.33
C LYS A 33 -5.51 -1.56 18.84
N SER A 34 -6.74 -1.83 18.45
CA SER A 34 -7.20 -1.79 17.05
C SER A 34 -8.54 -1.06 16.99
N ILE A 35 -8.67 -0.11 16.09
CA ILE A 35 -9.87 0.71 15.93
C ILE A 35 -10.21 0.75 14.46
N ILE A 36 -11.47 0.50 14.14
CA ILE A 36 -12.02 0.59 12.79
C ILE A 36 -12.91 1.83 12.71
N LYS A 37 -12.83 2.53 11.59
CA LYS A 37 -13.74 3.60 11.22
C LYS A 37 -14.22 3.36 9.80
N GLU A 38 -15.52 3.28 9.61
CA GLU A 38 -16.14 3.25 8.30
C GLU A 38 -15.91 4.59 7.62
N ILE A 39 -15.33 4.58 6.45
CA ILE A 39 -15.12 5.72 5.59
C ILE A 39 -15.40 5.25 4.17
N ASN A 40 -16.50 5.70 3.63
CA ASN A 40 -16.83 5.42 2.24
C ASN A 40 -16.01 6.36 1.35
N PHE A 41 -15.00 5.81 0.70
CA PHE A 41 -14.21 6.51 -0.29
C PHE A 41 -14.19 5.72 -1.59
N ASP A 42 -14.85 6.26 -2.60
CA ASP A 42 -14.73 5.73 -3.95
C ASP A 42 -13.44 6.24 -4.59
N ILE A 43 -12.39 5.43 -4.44
CA ILE A 43 -11.05 5.72 -5.02
C ILE A 43 -11.11 5.75 -6.56
N LYS A 44 -12.11 5.13 -7.16
CA LYS A 44 -12.29 4.98 -8.61
C LYS A 44 -12.67 6.29 -9.31
N ASN A 45 -13.29 7.21 -8.58
CA ASN A 45 -13.62 8.52 -9.12
C ASN A 45 -12.42 9.48 -9.04
N ASP A 46 -11.52 9.36 -10.00
CA ASP A 46 -10.33 10.22 -10.18
C ASP A 46 -10.70 11.72 -10.44
N SER A 47 -12.00 12.02 -10.57
CA SER A 47 -12.52 13.30 -11.04
C SER A 47 -12.86 14.32 -9.94
N ASN A 48 -12.98 13.93 -8.66
CA ASN A 48 -13.34 14.86 -7.60
C ASN A 48 -12.17 15.11 -6.62
N SER A 49 -11.39 16.13 -6.91
CA SER A 49 -10.35 16.61 -5.99
C SER A 49 -10.87 16.96 -4.59
N ILE A 50 -12.11 17.42 -4.49
CA ILE A 50 -12.76 17.81 -3.22
C ILE A 50 -13.03 16.60 -2.33
N GLU A 51 -13.59 15.54 -2.87
CA GLU A 51 -13.85 14.30 -2.11
C GLU A 51 -12.55 13.66 -1.60
N LYS A 52 -11.51 13.67 -2.43
CA LYS A 52 -10.19 13.19 -2.05
C LYS A 52 -9.57 14.01 -0.92
N ILE A 53 -9.69 15.32 -0.97
CA ILE A 53 -9.22 16.21 0.10
C ILE A 53 -9.98 15.91 1.39
N LYS A 54 -11.29 15.83 1.33
CA LYS A 54 -12.15 15.52 2.49
C LYS A 54 -11.79 14.17 3.11
N TYR A 55 -11.58 13.15 2.28
CA TYR A 55 -11.14 11.84 2.76
C TYR A 55 -9.82 11.93 3.53
N ILE A 56 -8.82 12.62 2.97
CA ILE A 56 -7.53 12.82 3.63
C ILE A 56 -7.72 13.51 4.98
N GLU A 57 -8.52 14.57 5.03
CA GLU A 57 -8.82 15.30 6.26
C GLU A 57 -9.50 14.43 7.32
N ASP A 58 -10.47 13.60 6.91
CA ASP A 58 -11.19 12.69 7.81
C ASP A 58 -10.26 11.60 8.37
N VAL A 59 -9.38 11.04 7.53
CA VAL A 59 -8.37 10.06 7.96
C VAL A 59 -7.38 10.71 8.92
N VAL A 60 -6.86 11.88 8.58
CA VAL A 60 -5.88 12.61 9.39
C VAL A 60 -6.48 12.99 10.75
N ARG A 61 -7.71 13.50 10.77
CA ARG A 61 -8.44 13.84 11.99
C ARG A 61 -8.60 12.61 12.89
N PHE A 62 -9.08 11.51 12.33
CA PHE A 62 -9.25 10.26 13.08
C PHE A 62 -7.94 9.76 13.68
N VAL A 63 -6.85 9.74 12.90
CA VAL A 63 -5.54 9.27 13.37
C VAL A 63 -5.01 10.19 14.48
N LYS A 64 -5.13 11.52 14.32
CA LYS A 64 -4.70 12.50 15.34
C LYS A 64 -5.47 12.34 16.65
N GLU A 65 -6.78 12.18 16.60
CA GLU A 65 -7.63 11.96 17.78
C GLU A 65 -7.22 10.70 18.54
N GLU A 66 -6.99 9.60 17.85
CA GLU A 66 -6.62 8.33 18.48
C GLU A 66 -5.20 8.32 19.05
N ILE A 67 -4.26 8.97 18.36
CA ILE A 67 -2.89 9.17 18.88
C ILE A 67 -2.91 10.07 20.10
N GLY A 68 -3.70 11.14 20.11
CA GLY A 68 -3.84 12.04 21.25
C GLY A 68 -4.29 11.31 22.52
N LYS A 69 -5.20 10.35 22.40
CA LYS A 69 -5.63 9.49 23.52
C LYS A 69 -4.52 8.59 24.06
N SER A 70 -3.56 8.19 23.22
CA SER A 70 -2.48 7.28 23.60
C SER A 70 -1.33 7.95 24.37
N LYS A 71 -1.23 9.28 24.33
CA LYS A 71 -0.11 10.08 24.89
C LYS A 71 1.28 9.62 24.42
N ILE A 72 1.36 8.97 23.27
CA ILE A 72 2.58 8.40 22.71
C ILE A 72 2.92 9.15 21.43
N LEU A 73 4.18 9.54 21.28
CA LEU A 73 4.66 10.16 20.05
C LEU A 73 5.06 9.07 19.03
N TYR A 74 4.37 9.02 17.90
CA TYR A 74 4.70 8.17 16.76
C TYR A 74 5.38 9.02 15.68
N LYS A 75 6.55 8.56 15.20
CA LYS A 75 7.29 9.23 14.11
C LYS A 75 7.12 8.52 12.76
N ASN A 76 6.74 7.25 12.80
CA ASN A 76 6.67 6.39 11.61
C ASN A 76 5.28 5.79 11.49
N LEU A 77 4.79 5.77 10.25
CA LEU A 77 3.51 5.16 9.89
C LEU A 77 3.75 4.01 8.92
N TYR A 78 3.14 2.88 9.19
CA TYR A 78 3.15 1.69 8.35
C TYR A 78 1.77 1.57 7.72
N PHE A 79 1.71 1.18 6.46
CA PHE A 79 0.45 1.05 5.72
C PHE A 79 0.20 -0.38 5.34
N ASN A 80 -1.04 -0.83 5.50
CA ASN A 80 -1.61 -2.00 4.87
C ASN A 80 -2.68 -1.54 3.89
N ILE A 81 -2.57 -1.92 2.62
CA ILE A 81 -3.50 -1.50 1.58
C ILE A 81 -4.21 -2.72 1.04
N GLN A 82 -5.53 -2.67 1.06
CA GLN A 82 -6.41 -3.71 0.53
C GLN A 82 -7.51 -3.04 -0.28
N ILE A 83 -7.22 -2.77 -1.54
CA ILE A 83 -8.14 -2.14 -2.49
C ILE A 83 -8.19 -2.95 -3.77
N GLN A 84 -9.34 -2.92 -4.46
CA GLN A 84 -9.58 -3.70 -5.67
C GLN A 84 -8.70 -3.30 -6.86
N ASP A 85 -8.20 -2.05 -6.90
CA ASP A 85 -7.41 -1.53 -8.01
C ASP A 85 -5.95 -2.00 -8.02
N ILE A 86 -5.51 -2.72 -6.99
CA ILE A 86 -4.18 -3.35 -7.00
C ILE A 86 -4.26 -4.65 -7.80
N VAL A 87 -3.45 -4.71 -8.85
CA VAL A 87 -3.41 -5.89 -9.71
C VAL A 87 -2.16 -6.71 -9.44
N ILE A 88 -2.33 -8.02 -9.21
CA ILE A 88 -1.22 -8.97 -9.17
C ILE A 88 -1.40 -10.00 -10.27
N ARG A 89 -0.34 -10.22 -11.02
CA ARG A 89 -0.30 -11.21 -12.11
C ARG A 89 1.03 -11.92 -12.15
N ASN A 90 0.97 -13.17 -12.59
CA ASN A 90 2.15 -13.90 -13.02
C ASN A 90 2.22 -13.79 -14.54
N VAL A 91 3.37 -13.38 -15.05
CA VAL A 91 3.65 -13.26 -16.48
C VAL A 91 4.95 -13.95 -16.82
N GLU A 92 5.05 -14.43 -18.05
CA GLU A 92 6.25 -15.04 -18.58
C GLU A 92 6.90 -14.08 -19.58
N VAL A 93 8.17 -13.76 -19.39
CA VAL A 93 8.94 -12.89 -20.25
C VAL A 93 10.28 -13.52 -20.61
N LEU A 94 10.91 -13.07 -21.68
CA LEU A 94 12.25 -13.53 -22.04
C LEU A 94 13.28 -13.10 -21.00
N ASN A 95 14.21 -13.99 -20.72
CA ASN A 95 15.33 -13.71 -19.82
C ASN A 95 16.34 -12.79 -20.53
N THR A 96 16.41 -11.56 -20.06
CA THR A 96 17.37 -10.57 -20.57
C THR A 96 18.11 -9.93 -19.41
N LYS A 97 19.36 -9.51 -19.67
CA LYS A 97 20.19 -8.82 -18.67
C LYS A 97 19.74 -7.38 -18.42
N LYS A 98 18.95 -6.80 -19.31
CA LYS A 98 18.54 -5.40 -19.22
C LYS A 98 17.20 -5.29 -18.51
N LYS A 99 17.20 -4.71 -17.32
CA LYS A 99 15.99 -4.47 -16.54
C LYS A 99 14.91 -3.68 -17.29
N ARG A 100 15.31 -2.76 -18.17
CA ARG A 100 14.40 -1.96 -19.00
C ARG A 100 13.61 -2.84 -19.96
N ASP A 101 14.28 -3.81 -20.60
CA ASP A 101 13.63 -4.71 -21.55
C ASP A 101 12.61 -5.61 -20.83
N ILE A 102 12.95 -6.08 -19.62
CA ILE A 102 12.00 -6.84 -18.78
C ILE A 102 10.77 -5.99 -18.47
N LEU A 103 10.92 -4.72 -18.09
CA LEU A 103 9.78 -3.84 -17.80
C LEU A 103 8.92 -3.61 -19.05
N SER A 104 9.52 -3.37 -20.21
CA SER A 104 8.77 -3.19 -21.45
C SER A 104 7.98 -4.45 -21.84
N MET A 105 8.55 -5.64 -21.66
CA MET A 105 7.84 -6.90 -21.88
C MET A 105 6.68 -7.09 -20.88
N ILE A 106 6.88 -6.74 -19.60
CA ILE A 106 5.82 -6.77 -18.61
C ILE A 106 4.66 -5.84 -19.00
N GLU A 107 4.98 -4.60 -19.37
CA GLU A 107 3.98 -3.62 -19.80
C GLU A 107 3.18 -4.13 -20.98
N PHE A 108 3.86 -4.68 -21.96
CA PHE A 108 3.22 -5.26 -23.15
C PHE A 108 2.29 -6.42 -22.77
N GLU A 109 2.76 -7.40 -22.02
CA GLU A 109 1.97 -8.55 -21.59
C GLU A 109 0.73 -8.14 -20.78
N ILE A 110 0.87 -7.20 -19.88
CA ILE A 110 -0.24 -6.78 -19.04
C ILE A 110 -1.30 -6.04 -19.84
N THR A 111 -0.91 -5.13 -20.73
CA THR A 111 -1.85 -4.33 -21.51
C THR A 111 -2.65 -5.14 -22.52
N GLN A 112 -2.19 -6.32 -22.89
CA GLN A 112 -2.97 -7.23 -23.75
C GLN A 112 -4.19 -7.83 -23.05
N TYR A 113 -4.12 -8.04 -21.74
CA TYR A 113 -5.15 -8.77 -21.00
C TYR A 113 -5.98 -7.90 -20.07
N ILE A 114 -5.49 -6.73 -19.73
CA ILE A 114 -6.16 -5.84 -18.77
C ILE A 114 -6.32 -4.46 -19.41
N PRO A 115 -7.56 -3.97 -19.58
CA PRO A 115 -7.84 -2.68 -20.21
C PRO A 115 -7.59 -1.52 -19.22
N ILE A 116 -6.35 -1.34 -18.81
CA ILE A 116 -5.94 -0.27 -17.88
C ILE A 116 -4.94 0.68 -18.54
N ASN A 117 -4.93 1.93 -18.11
CA ASN A 117 -3.84 2.83 -18.47
C ASN A 117 -2.64 2.55 -17.57
N ILE A 118 -1.66 1.80 -18.06
CA ILE A 118 -0.48 1.37 -17.32
C ILE A 118 0.32 2.56 -16.74
N ASN A 119 0.22 3.75 -17.35
CA ASN A 119 0.89 4.95 -16.87
C ASN A 119 0.37 5.42 -15.51
N ASN A 120 -0.82 5.02 -15.10
CA ASN A 120 -1.39 5.33 -13.79
C ASN A 120 -0.89 4.41 -12.68
N TYR A 121 -0.04 3.44 -13.03
CA TYR A 121 0.45 2.45 -12.07
C TYR A 121 1.97 2.52 -11.88
N SER A 122 2.40 2.16 -10.69
CA SER A 122 3.79 1.83 -10.37
C SER A 122 3.95 0.33 -10.47
N ILE A 123 4.88 -0.12 -11.32
CA ILE A 123 5.14 -1.53 -11.55
C ILE A 123 6.25 -2.02 -10.63
N LYS A 124 5.98 -3.08 -9.90
CA LYS A 124 6.99 -3.86 -9.18
C LYS A 124 6.91 -5.31 -9.63
N TYR A 125 8.04 -5.98 -9.70
CA TYR A 125 8.05 -7.39 -10.05
C TYR A 125 9.09 -8.17 -9.25
N LYS A 126 8.84 -9.47 -9.13
CA LYS A 126 9.73 -10.43 -8.51
C LYS A 126 9.86 -11.65 -9.41
N VAL A 127 11.08 -12.07 -9.71
CA VAL A 127 11.32 -13.33 -10.41
C VAL A 127 11.01 -14.49 -9.46
N ILE A 128 10.07 -15.35 -9.88
CA ILE A 128 9.70 -16.58 -9.16
C ILE A 128 10.63 -17.71 -9.54
N ASN A 129 10.82 -17.92 -10.85
CA ASN A 129 11.73 -18.89 -11.38
C ASN A 129 12.22 -18.52 -12.80
N SER A 130 13.25 -19.23 -13.26
CA SER A 130 13.78 -19.08 -14.62
C SER A 130 13.93 -20.47 -15.23
N LYS A 131 13.41 -20.66 -16.45
CA LYS A 131 13.50 -21.93 -17.19
C LYS A 131 13.53 -21.66 -18.70
N ASN A 132 14.45 -22.32 -19.42
CA ASN A 132 14.53 -22.26 -20.90
C ASN A 132 14.49 -20.83 -21.47
N ASP A 133 15.41 -19.97 -21.02
CA ASP A 133 15.52 -18.56 -21.42
C ASP A 133 14.27 -17.70 -21.16
N LYS A 134 13.37 -18.17 -20.30
CA LYS A 134 12.20 -17.43 -19.84
C LYS A 134 12.24 -17.21 -18.36
N LEU A 135 11.68 -16.08 -17.95
CA LEU A 135 11.44 -15.73 -16.55
C LEU A 135 9.95 -15.81 -16.26
N ASN A 136 9.58 -16.59 -15.25
CA ASN A 136 8.27 -16.47 -14.65
C ASN A 136 8.36 -15.44 -13.52
N ILE A 137 7.61 -14.36 -13.65
CA ILE A 137 7.66 -13.23 -12.74
C ILE A 137 6.27 -12.91 -12.19
N GLN A 138 6.23 -12.60 -10.90
CA GLN A 138 5.05 -12.01 -10.28
C GLN A 138 5.15 -10.49 -10.41
N VAL A 139 4.13 -9.89 -10.99
CA VAL A 139 4.02 -8.44 -11.17
C VAL A 139 2.95 -7.89 -10.25
N ILE A 140 3.24 -6.76 -9.66
CA ILE A 140 2.31 -5.96 -8.86
C ILE A 140 2.18 -4.60 -9.54
N LEU A 141 0.95 -4.24 -9.91
CA LEU A 141 0.58 -2.90 -10.35
C LEU A 141 -0.07 -2.18 -9.19
N PHE A 142 0.58 -1.14 -8.72
CA PHE A 142 0.10 -0.33 -7.61
C PHE A 142 -0.32 1.05 -8.10
N PRO A 143 -1.57 1.49 -7.89
CA PRO A 143 -2.05 2.78 -8.37
C PRO A 143 -1.21 3.94 -7.84
N LYS A 144 -0.77 4.84 -8.73
CA LYS A 144 -0.01 6.05 -8.36
C LYS A 144 -0.85 7.01 -7.50
N SER A 145 -2.17 7.03 -7.71
CA SER A 145 -3.11 7.78 -6.89
C SER A 145 -3.05 7.40 -5.41
N ILE A 146 -2.92 6.11 -5.11
CA ILE A 146 -2.78 5.61 -3.74
C ILE A 146 -1.42 5.95 -3.13
N ILE A 147 -0.36 5.91 -3.92
CA ILE A 147 0.97 6.37 -3.45
C ILE A 147 0.88 7.84 -3.03
N GLN A 148 0.21 8.68 -3.83
CA GLN A 148 0.03 10.09 -3.51
C GLN A 148 -0.87 10.30 -2.29
N LEU A 149 -1.94 9.50 -2.14
CA LEU A 149 -2.81 9.50 -0.96
C LEU A 149 -2.01 9.21 0.32
N ILE A 150 -1.21 8.14 0.32
CA ILE A 150 -0.35 7.75 1.44
C ILE A 150 0.63 8.87 1.79
N LYS A 151 1.22 9.50 0.79
CA LYS A 151 2.14 10.63 0.96
C LYS A 151 1.43 11.81 1.62
N ASN A 152 0.28 12.22 1.11
CA ASN A 152 -0.49 13.33 1.65
C ASN A 152 -0.93 13.08 3.09
N ILE A 153 -1.43 11.88 3.41
CA ILE A 153 -1.79 11.50 4.79
C ILE A 153 -0.56 11.61 5.70
N SER A 154 0.58 11.07 5.27
CA SER A 154 1.81 11.07 6.07
C SER A 154 2.33 12.47 6.34
N GLU A 155 2.31 13.35 5.33
CA GLU A 155 2.72 14.75 5.43
C GLU A 155 1.81 15.52 6.41
N ASN A 156 0.49 15.38 6.30
CA ASN A 156 -0.48 16.04 7.19
C ASN A 156 -0.41 15.54 8.64
N LEU A 157 0.08 14.32 8.85
CA LEU A 157 0.35 13.75 10.17
C LEU A 157 1.74 14.10 10.72
N ASN A 158 2.61 14.70 9.93
CA ASN A 158 4.06 14.87 10.23
C ASN A 158 4.72 13.54 10.58
N MET A 159 4.40 12.47 9.86
CA MET A 159 4.93 11.12 10.06
C MET A 159 5.65 10.62 8.80
N ASN A 160 6.67 9.78 9.00
CA ASN A 160 7.38 9.17 7.90
C ASN A 160 6.70 7.86 7.48
N PRO A 161 6.27 7.71 6.22
CA PRO A 161 5.81 6.42 5.70
C PRO A 161 7.00 5.46 5.62
N LYS A 162 6.89 4.28 6.25
CA LYS A 162 8.00 3.32 6.32
C LYS A 162 7.81 2.15 5.37
N THR A 163 6.62 1.61 5.31
CA THR A 163 6.33 0.40 4.52
C THR A 163 4.91 0.46 4.05
N ILE A 164 4.70 0.05 2.82
CA ILE A 164 3.39 -0.25 2.26
C ILE A 164 3.35 -1.76 2.10
N ASN A 165 2.50 -2.42 2.87
CA ASN A 165 2.16 -3.82 2.69
C ASN A 165 0.85 -3.89 1.93
N ILE A 166 0.70 -4.95 1.16
CA ILE A 166 -0.50 -5.24 0.38
C ILE A 166 -1.07 -6.52 0.96
N ASN A 167 -2.30 -6.46 1.46
CA ASN A 167 -3.02 -7.65 1.89
C ASN A 167 -3.84 -8.17 0.70
N PHE A 168 -3.64 -9.44 0.38
CA PHE A 168 -4.51 -10.17 -0.53
C PHE A 168 -5.17 -11.26 0.26
N ASP A 169 -6.49 -11.31 0.18
CA ASP A 169 -7.20 -12.54 0.44
C ASP A 169 -6.84 -13.49 -0.70
N ILE A 170 -5.99 -14.46 -0.40
CA ILE A 170 -5.72 -15.58 -1.30
C ILE A 170 -6.99 -16.43 -1.23
N LEU A 171 -7.88 -16.21 -2.22
CA LEU A 171 -8.99 -17.11 -2.48
C LEU A 171 -8.46 -18.43 -3.06
#